data_8a8f4573da29e12fdcaefcb0f5ab57ad
#
_entry.id   8a8f4573da29e12fdcaefcb0f5ab57ad
#
_cell.length_a   1.000
_cell.length_b   1.000
_cell.length_c   1.000
_cell.angle_alpha   90.00
_cell.angle_beta   90.00
_cell.angle_gamma   90.00
#
_symmetry.space_group_name_H-M   'P 1'
#
loop_
_entity.id
_entity.type
_entity.pdbx_description
1 polymer ?
#
loop_
_entity_poly.entity_id
_entity_poly.type
_entity_poly.pdbx_seq_one_letter_code
_entity_poly.pdbx_strand_id
1 'polypeptide(L)'
;MSKSFVTGFPRIGEQRELKFALESFWAGKTSFGEVEKVAAELKKRHWNYQIDAKVDLISVNDFSYYDLMLDNIITFGAIPPRFAGLSGYDLYFSMARGNANSVAMEMTKWFNTNYHYIVPELSRDVKFNLNSSKIIAEYKEAKEAGVLNAKINLIGPITFLALSKTTDGSNALDHLDALSSEYVKL
;
A
#
# COMPACT_ATOMS: atom_id res chain seq x y z
N MET A 1 10.62 16.43 -24.98
CA MET A 1 11.56 16.56 -23.87
C MET A 1 11.36 15.39 -22.90
N SER A 2 12.43 14.80 -22.40
CA SER A 2 12.35 13.76 -21.36
C SER A 2 11.91 14.39 -20.04
N LYS A 3 11.13 13.63 -19.23
CA LYS A 3 10.70 14.05 -17.89
C LYS A 3 11.37 13.17 -16.85
N SER A 4 11.85 13.78 -15.76
CA SER A 4 12.42 13.09 -14.63
C SER A 4 11.33 12.64 -13.65
N PHE A 5 11.52 11.49 -13.01
CA PHE A 5 10.69 11.03 -11.90
C PHE A 5 11.45 10.02 -11.04
N VAL A 6 10.95 9.77 -9.85
CA VAL A 6 11.37 8.66 -8.98
C VAL A 6 10.25 7.62 -8.90
N THR A 7 10.63 6.35 -8.74
CA THR A 7 9.65 5.24 -8.68
C THR A 7 8.97 5.11 -7.33
N GLY A 8 9.42 5.84 -6.33
CA GLY A 8 8.92 5.89 -4.99
C GLY A 8 9.92 6.51 -4.03
N PHE A 9 9.49 6.83 -2.82
CA PHE A 9 10.30 7.45 -1.79
C PHE A 9 10.29 6.58 -0.51
N PRO A 10 11.42 6.44 0.22
CA PRO A 10 11.46 5.68 1.47
C PRO A 10 10.49 6.24 2.52
N ARG A 11 9.51 5.43 2.94
CA ARG A 11 8.38 5.87 3.79
C ARG A 11 8.71 6.03 5.27
N ILE A 12 9.76 5.38 5.77
CA ILE A 12 10.03 5.26 7.21
C ILE A 12 10.43 6.60 7.84
N GLY A 13 11.01 7.53 7.05
CA GLY A 13 11.61 8.75 7.52
C GLY A 13 13.07 8.58 7.94
N GLU A 14 13.85 9.66 7.89
CA GLU A 14 15.31 9.66 8.14
C GLU A 14 15.65 9.26 9.57
N GLN A 15 14.78 9.59 10.52
CA GLN A 15 14.91 9.25 11.94
C GLN A 15 14.00 8.09 12.36
N ARG A 16 13.48 7.34 11.39
CA ARG A 16 12.56 6.21 11.59
C ARG A 16 11.23 6.62 12.24
N GLU A 17 10.75 7.82 11.99
CA GLU A 17 9.58 8.42 12.63
C GLU A 17 8.35 7.53 12.47
N LEU A 18 8.07 7.03 11.27
CA LEU A 18 6.93 6.13 11.03
C LEU A 18 7.06 4.84 11.84
N LYS A 19 8.26 4.26 11.92
CA LYS A 19 8.50 3.05 12.69
C LYS A 19 8.14 3.25 14.15
N PHE A 20 8.66 4.30 14.78
CA PHE A 20 8.41 4.57 16.20
C PHE A 20 6.94 4.91 16.47
N ALA A 21 6.28 5.63 15.58
CA ALA A 21 4.85 5.92 15.69
C ALA A 21 4.00 4.64 15.65
N LEU A 22 4.29 3.74 14.71
CA LEU A 22 3.62 2.44 14.59
C LEU A 22 3.89 1.54 15.81
N GLU A 23 5.14 1.45 16.27
CA GLU A 23 5.48 0.65 17.47
C GLU A 23 4.78 1.18 18.72
N SER A 24 4.67 2.51 18.88
CA SER A 24 3.94 3.14 19.96
C SER A 24 2.43 2.84 19.91
N PHE A 25 1.83 2.92 18.71
CA PHE A 25 0.44 2.54 18.48
C PHE A 25 0.20 1.06 18.79
N TRP A 26 1.01 0.15 18.28
CA TRP A 26 0.87 -1.28 18.55
C TRP A 26 1.08 -1.66 20.01
N ALA A 27 1.86 -0.88 20.75
CA ALA A 27 2.03 -1.02 22.19
C ALA A 27 0.88 -0.42 23.01
N GLY A 28 -0.16 0.16 22.36
CA GLY A 28 -1.29 0.81 23.00
C GLY A 28 -0.95 2.13 23.70
N LYS A 29 0.21 2.74 23.38
CA LYS A 29 0.67 3.99 24.01
C LYS A 29 0.10 5.23 23.33
N THR A 30 -0.22 5.16 22.06
CA THR A 30 -0.76 6.27 21.27
C THR A 30 -1.92 5.81 20.40
N SER A 31 -2.76 6.75 19.94
CA SER A 31 -3.84 6.47 18.99
C SER A 31 -3.30 6.34 17.56
N PHE A 32 -4.10 5.74 16.67
CA PHE A 32 -3.75 5.71 15.25
C PHE A 32 -3.71 7.11 14.62
N GLY A 33 -4.51 8.05 15.12
CA GLY A 33 -4.46 9.45 14.70
C GLY A 33 -3.08 10.11 14.85
N GLU A 34 -2.28 9.69 15.84
CA GLU A 34 -0.89 10.16 15.95
C GLU A 34 0.01 9.56 14.84
N VAL A 35 -0.24 8.31 14.45
CA VAL A 35 0.45 7.70 13.30
C VAL A 35 0.10 8.43 12.01
N GLU A 36 -1.17 8.80 11.82
CA GLU A 36 -1.64 9.57 10.65
C GLU A 36 -0.98 10.94 10.57
N LYS A 37 -0.81 11.65 11.68
CA LYS A 37 -0.10 12.92 11.72
C LYS A 37 1.36 12.77 11.27
N VAL A 38 2.07 11.79 11.83
CA VAL A 38 3.45 11.49 11.43
C VAL A 38 3.53 11.14 9.95
N ALA A 39 2.59 10.35 9.44
CA ALA A 39 2.51 9.96 8.03
C ALA A 39 2.29 11.19 7.11
N ALA A 40 1.38 12.09 7.48
CA ALA A 40 1.12 13.32 6.72
C ALA A 40 2.35 14.23 6.66
N GLU A 41 3.05 14.42 7.79
CA GLU A 41 4.30 15.19 7.83
C GLU A 41 5.39 14.56 6.96
N LEU A 42 5.55 13.25 7.00
CA LEU A 42 6.51 12.52 6.17
C LEU A 42 6.18 12.65 4.68
N LYS A 43 4.94 12.42 4.27
CA LYS A 43 4.50 12.56 2.88
C LYS A 43 4.80 13.96 2.35
N LYS A 44 4.38 15.00 3.09
CA LYS A 44 4.63 16.40 2.73
C LYS A 44 6.13 16.69 2.58
N ARG A 45 6.96 16.21 3.51
CA ARG A 45 8.41 16.37 3.47
C ARG A 45 9.03 15.68 2.25
N HIS A 46 8.60 14.45 1.94
CA HIS A 46 9.10 13.69 0.80
C HIS A 46 8.68 14.30 -0.55
N TRP A 47 7.50 14.88 -0.65
CA TRP A 47 7.09 15.64 -1.84
C TRP A 47 7.93 16.91 -1.99
N ASN A 48 8.17 17.64 -0.91
CA ASN A 48 9.03 18.84 -0.95
C ASN A 48 10.47 18.51 -1.40
N TYR A 49 11.06 17.41 -0.93
CA TYR A 49 12.38 16.98 -1.41
C TYR A 49 12.43 16.76 -2.93
N GLN A 50 11.39 16.16 -3.50
CA GLN A 50 11.31 15.97 -4.94
C GLN A 50 11.10 17.29 -5.69
N ILE A 51 10.26 18.20 -5.14
CA ILE A 51 10.03 19.53 -5.70
C ILE A 51 11.32 20.36 -5.68
N ASP A 52 12.03 20.39 -4.56
CA ASP A 52 13.28 21.13 -4.38
C ASP A 52 14.40 20.59 -5.30
N ALA A 53 14.41 19.28 -5.52
CA ALA A 53 15.28 18.62 -6.49
C ALA A 53 14.85 18.84 -7.96
N LYS A 54 13.76 19.58 -8.21
CA LYS A 54 13.23 19.88 -9.56
C LYS A 54 12.87 18.63 -10.36
N VAL A 55 12.35 17.61 -9.69
CA VAL A 55 11.80 16.44 -10.35
C VAL A 55 10.50 16.83 -11.08
N ASP A 56 10.35 16.47 -12.37
CA ASP A 56 9.22 16.87 -13.19
C ASP A 56 7.89 16.25 -12.76
N LEU A 57 7.93 14.98 -12.35
CA LEU A 57 6.75 14.21 -11.93
C LEU A 57 6.96 13.70 -10.50
N ILE A 58 6.21 14.26 -9.57
CA ILE A 58 6.32 13.95 -8.14
C ILE A 58 5.59 12.64 -7.83
N SER A 59 6.28 11.73 -7.16
CA SER A 59 5.77 10.42 -6.75
C SER A 59 4.67 10.56 -5.70
N VAL A 60 3.51 9.94 -5.94
CA VAL A 60 2.36 9.92 -5.04
C VAL A 60 1.82 8.50 -4.98
N ASN A 61 1.15 8.12 -3.88
CA ASN A 61 0.68 6.77 -3.59
C ASN A 61 1.81 5.72 -3.48
N ASP A 62 2.99 6.18 -3.12
CA ASP A 62 4.14 5.34 -2.78
C ASP A 62 4.34 5.17 -1.27
N PHE A 63 3.56 5.89 -0.47
CA PHE A 63 3.53 5.77 0.98
C PHE A 63 2.57 4.66 1.43
N SER A 64 3.03 3.81 2.34
CA SER A 64 2.20 2.81 3.02
C SER A 64 2.53 2.77 4.51
N TYR A 65 1.55 2.43 5.36
CA TYR A 65 1.82 2.22 6.78
C TYR A 65 2.62 0.95 7.04
N TYR A 66 2.46 -0.05 6.20
CA TYR A 66 3.17 -1.33 6.34
C TYR A 66 3.85 -1.75 5.04
N ASP A 67 3.09 -1.99 3.96
CA ASP A 67 3.58 -2.51 2.70
C ASP A 67 2.66 -2.14 1.52
N LEU A 68 3.25 -1.86 0.35
CA LEU A 68 2.49 -1.50 -0.85
C LEU A 68 1.63 -2.64 -1.41
N MET A 69 2.06 -3.91 -1.28
CA MET A 69 1.23 -5.03 -1.70
C MET A 69 -0.01 -5.16 -0.82
N LEU A 70 0.14 -4.94 0.50
CA LEU A 70 -0.98 -4.89 1.42
C LEU A 70 -1.97 -3.77 1.07
N ASP A 71 -1.47 -2.59 0.71
CA ASP A 71 -2.31 -1.49 0.21
C ASP A 71 -3.09 -1.92 -1.03
N ASN A 72 -2.45 -2.63 -1.97
CA ASN A 72 -3.12 -3.14 -3.18
C ASN A 72 -4.14 -4.24 -2.89
N ILE A 73 -3.91 -5.10 -1.90
CA ILE A 73 -4.91 -6.10 -1.43
C ILE A 73 -6.20 -5.38 -1.03
N ILE A 74 -6.09 -4.28 -0.28
CA ILE A 74 -7.26 -3.49 0.15
C ILE A 74 -7.85 -2.71 -1.02
N THR A 75 -7.00 -2.11 -1.85
CA THR A 75 -7.44 -1.32 -3.02
C THR A 75 -8.29 -2.16 -3.98
N PHE A 76 -7.94 -3.42 -4.19
CA PHE A 76 -8.66 -4.29 -5.11
C PHE A 76 -9.57 -5.32 -4.43
N GLY A 77 -9.75 -5.22 -3.10
CA GLY A 77 -10.68 -6.05 -2.35
C GLY A 77 -10.28 -7.53 -2.25
N ALA A 78 -9.00 -7.88 -2.48
CA ALA A 78 -8.49 -9.24 -2.39
C ALA A 78 -8.26 -9.69 -0.93
N ILE A 79 -9.27 -9.47 -0.08
CA ILE A 79 -9.19 -9.68 1.36
C ILE A 79 -9.51 -11.14 1.67
N PRO A 80 -8.60 -11.89 2.35
CA PRO A 80 -8.88 -13.26 2.73
C PRO A 80 -10.09 -13.40 3.65
N PRO A 81 -10.93 -14.44 3.49
CA PRO A 81 -12.19 -14.59 4.26
C PRO A 81 -12.02 -14.58 5.78
N ARG A 82 -10.84 -15.02 6.30
CA ARG A 82 -10.58 -15.01 7.74
C ARG A 82 -10.50 -13.61 8.38
N PHE A 83 -10.43 -12.57 7.56
CA PHE A 83 -10.46 -11.18 8.01
C PHE A 83 -11.82 -10.50 7.74
N ALA A 84 -12.82 -11.26 7.27
CA ALA A 84 -14.16 -10.73 7.03
C ALA A 84 -14.74 -10.11 8.31
N GLY A 85 -15.44 -8.97 8.14
CA GLY A 85 -16.02 -8.21 9.26
C GLY A 85 -15.07 -7.21 9.92
N LEU A 86 -13.77 -7.22 9.60
CA LEU A 86 -12.85 -6.18 10.01
C LEU A 86 -12.84 -5.03 8.99
N SER A 87 -12.46 -3.83 9.42
CA SER A 87 -12.37 -2.65 8.57
C SER A 87 -11.27 -1.69 9.03
N GLY A 88 -10.93 -0.70 8.20
CA GLY A 88 -9.97 0.35 8.52
C GLY A 88 -8.60 -0.22 8.92
N TYR A 89 -7.97 0.40 9.92
CA TYR A 89 -6.64 -0.03 10.38
C TYR A 89 -6.67 -1.37 11.15
N ASP A 90 -7.81 -1.78 11.71
CA ASP A 90 -7.94 -3.10 12.34
C ASP A 90 -7.81 -4.20 11.30
N LEU A 91 -8.45 -4.06 10.14
CA LEU A 91 -8.27 -4.96 9.01
C LEU A 91 -6.83 -4.92 8.52
N TYR A 92 -6.30 -3.73 8.27
CA TYR A 92 -4.96 -3.52 7.71
C TYR A 92 -3.88 -4.21 8.54
N PHE A 93 -3.86 -3.94 9.85
CA PHE A 93 -2.83 -4.52 10.72
C PHE A 93 -3.11 -5.96 11.13
N SER A 94 -4.37 -6.42 11.13
CA SER A 94 -4.68 -7.84 11.31
C SER A 94 -4.15 -8.68 10.14
N MET A 95 -4.26 -8.21 8.91
CA MET A 95 -3.65 -8.87 7.75
C MET A 95 -2.12 -8.91 7.86
N ALA A 96 -1.49 -7.81 8.27
CA ALA A 96 -0.03 -7.71 8.36
C ALA A 96 0.59 -8.47 9.52
N ARG A 97 -0.09 -8.55 10.67
CA ARG A 97 0.49 -8.99 11.96
C ARG A 97 -0.29 -10.10 12.66
N GLY A 98 -1.48 -10.40 12.16
CA GLY A 98 -2.44 -11.26 12.86
C GLY A 98 -3.16 -10.53 13.99
N ASN A 99 -4.13 -11.22 14.56
CA ASN A 99 -4.86 -10.81 15.76
C ASN A 99 -5.21 -12.05 16.60
N ALA A 100 -5.99 -11.89 17.67
CA ALA A 100 -6.37 -12.99 18.57
C ALA A 100 -7.12 -14.14 17.83
N ASN A 101 -7.78 -13.86 16.70
CA ASN A 101 -8.64 -14.81 16.00
C ASN A 101 -8.09 -15.27 14.64
N SER A 102 -7.09 -14.59 14.10
CA SER A 102 -6.57 -14.85 12.75
C SER A 102 -5.07 -14.68 12.69
N VAL A 103 -4.40 -15.66 12.07
CA VAL A 103 -2.98 -15.57 11.78
C VAL A 103 -2.71 -14.51 10.70
N ALA A 104 -1.55 -13.86 10.78
CA ALA A 104 -1.09 -12.92 9.76
C ALA A 104 -1.01 -13.58 8.39
N MET A 105 -1.07 -12.74 7.36
CA MET A 105 -0.72 -13.17 6.01
C MET A 105 0.79 -13.42 5.92
N GLU A 106 1.19 -14.25 4.96
CA GLU A 106 2.60 -14.54 4.73
C GLU A 106 3.37 -13.28 4.35
N MET A 107 4.60 -13.17 4.81
CA MET A 107 5.54 -12.12 4.41
C MET A 107 6.78 -12.76 3.81
N THR A 108 7.20 -12.29 2.62
CA THR A 108 8.39 -12.78 1.94
C THR A 108 9.17 -11.64 1.29
N LYS A 109 10.38 -11.93 0.80
CA LYS A 109 11.22 -10.94 0.13
C LYS A 109 10.63 -10.50 -1.21
N TRP A 110 10.68 -9.21 -1.47
CA TRP A 110 10.43 -8.65 -2.79
C TRP A 110 11.60 -9.00 -3.71
N PHE A 111 11.39 -10.00 -4.56
CA PHE A 111 12.45 -10.60 -5.39
C PHE A 111 13.68 -11.00 -4.56
N ASN A 112 14.87 -10.56 -4.92
CA ASN A 112 16.12 -10.84 -4.21
C ASN A 112 16.59 -9.67 -3.30
N THR A 113 15.70 -8.73 -2.98
CA THR A 113 16.01 -7.57 -2.13
C THR A 113 15.84 -7.89 -0.64
N ASN A 114 16.22 -6.95 0.22
CA ASN A 114 15.92 -7.01 1.66
C ASN A 114 14.54 -6.43 2.00
N TYR A 115 13.81 -5.86 1.03
CA TYR A 115 12.44 -5.44 1.24
C TYR A 115 11.51 -6.65 1.26
N HIS A 116 10.62 -6.70 2.24
CA HIS A 116 9.61 -7.75 2.38
C HIS A 116 8.22 -7.19 2.11
N TYR A 117 7.37 -8.01 1.52
CA TYR A 117 5.99 -7.65 1.22
C TYR A 117 5.03 -8.70 1.77
N ILE A 118 3.78 -8.27 1.99
CA ILE A 118 2.67 -9.17 2.36
C ILE A 118 2.17 -9.87 1.10
N VAL A 119 2.19 -11.21 1.13
CA VAL A 119 1.81 -12.05 -0.01
C VAL A 119 0.29 -12.08 -0.14
N PRO A 120 -0.31 -11.62 -1.25
CA PRO A 120 -1.75 -11.77 -1.46
C PRO A 120 -2.14 -13.25 -1.50
N GLU A 121 -3.22 -13.59 -0.81
CA GLU A 121 -3.79 -14.93 -0.77
C GLU A 121 -5.07 -14.95 -1.61
N LEU A 122 -5.04 -15.67 -2.72
CA LEU A 122 -6.14 -15.74 -3.65
C LEU A 122 -6.77 -17.14 -3.64
N SER A 123 -8.02 -17.22 -4.03
CA SER A 123 -8.71 -18.47 -4.34
C SER A 123 -9.37 -18.34 -5.70
N ARG A 124 -9.81 -19.46 -6.29
CA ARG A 124 -10.55 -19.46 -7.56
C ARG A 124 -11.77 -18.52 -7.54
N ASP A 125 -12.39 -18.37 -6.39
CA ASP A 125 -13.61 -17.60 -6.22
C ASP A 125 -13.37 -16.15 -5.77
N VAL A 126 -12.10 -15.68 -5.73
CA VAL A 126 -11.80 -14.31 -5.35
C VAL A 126 -12.50 -13.32 -6.29
N LYS A 127 -13.13 -12.32 -5.71
CA LYS A 127 -13.77 -11.22 -6.45
C LYS A 127 -13.05 -9.94 -6.13
N PHE A 128 -12.57 -9.29 -7.18
CA PHE A 128 -11.96 -7.97 -7.03
C PHE A 128 -13.03 -6.89 -7.02
N ASN A 129 -12.80 -5.87 -6.23
CA ASN A 129 -13.66 -4.70 -6.12
C ASN A 129 -12.82 -3.48 -5.76
N LEU A 130 -12.76 -2.51 -6.67
CA LEU A 130 -11.93 -1.32 -6.52
C LEU A 130 -12.40 -0.46 -5.34
N ASN A 131 -11.47 -0.16 -4.44
CA ASN A 131 -11.56 0.89 -3.45
C ASN A 131 -10.44 1.92 -3.68
N SER A 132 -10.73 2.98 -4.41
CA SER A 132 -9.76 4.04 -4.75
C SER A 132 -9.57 5.10 -3.66
N SER A 133 -10.23 4.98 -2.52
CA SER A 133 -10.29 6.02 -1.48
C SER A 133 -8.92 6.51 -1.04
N LYS A 134 -7.97 5.59 -0.75
CA LYS A 134 -6.60 5.95 -0.35
C LYS A 134 -5.88 6.72 -1.45
N ILE A 135 -5.96 6.25 -2.68
CA ILE A 135 -5.27 6.83 -3.84
C ILE A 135 -5.77 8.26 -4.08
N ILE A 136 -7.10 8.44 -4.08
CA ILE A 136 -7.73 9.75 -4.28
C ILE A 136 -7.41 10.70 -3.12
N ALA A 137 -7.45 10.21 -1.87
CA ALA A 137 -7.14 11.02 -0.71
C ALA A 137 -5.69 11.51 -0.73
N GLU A 138 -4.72 10.63 -1.01
CA GLU A 138 -3.31 11.00 -1.06
C GLU A 138 -3.00 11.92 -2.25
N TYR A 139 -3.66 11.71 -3.40
CA TYR A 139 -3.56 12.65 -4.53
C TYR A 139 -4.03 14.06 -4.15
N LYS A 140 -5.19 14.18 -3.48
CA LYS A 140 -5.71 15.46 -3.01
C LYS A 140 -4.77 16.11 -2.00
N GLU A 141 -4.30 15.34 -1.02
CA GLU A 141 -3.32 15.80 -0.03
C GLU A 141 -2.04 16.32 -0.70
N ALA A 142 -1.53 15.62 -1.71
CA ALA A 142 -0.37 16.08 -2.48
C ALA A 142 -0.65 17.40 -3.22
N LYS A 143 -1.84 17.56 -3.82
CA LYS A 143 -2.25 18.81 -4.48
C LYS A 143 -2.33 19.97 -3.49
N GLU A 144 -2.89 19.74 -2.31
CA GLU A 144 -2.96 20.74 -1.23
C GLU A 144 -1.56 21.09 -0.69
N ALA A 145 -0.63 20.15 -0.71
CA ALA A 145 0.78 20.37 -0.35
C ALA A 145 1.60 21.08 -1.45
N GLY A 146 0.98 21.45 -2.61
CA GLY A 146 1.62 22.20 -3.68
C GLY A 146 2.21 21.34 -4.81
N VAL A 147 1.96 20.04 -4.85
CA VAL A 147 2.39 19.16 -5.96
C VAL A 147 1.61 19.48 -7.22
N LEU A 148 2.25 20.05 -8.23
CA LEU A 148 1.61 20.41 -9.49
C LEU A 148 1.45 19.21 -10.42
N ASN A 149 2.50 18.41 -10.57
CA ASN A 149 2.56 17.27 -11.49
C ASN A 149 2.73 15.97 -10.69
N ALA A 150 1.64 15.43 -10.19
CA ALA A 150 1.63 14.15 -9.47
C ALA A 150 1.73 12.96 -10.43
N LYS A 151 2.56 11.98 -10.09
CA LYS A 151 2.62 10.66 -10.72
C LYS A 151 2.17 9.62 -9.70
N ILE A 152 1.01 9.02 -9.94
CA ILE A 152 0.47 7.97 -9.08
C ILE A 152 1.28 6.68 -9.32
N ASN A 153 1.80 6.08 -8.25
CA ASN A 153 2.46 4.80 -8.29
C ASN A 153 1.48 3.68 -7.94
N LEU A 154 1.49 2.64 -8.74
CA LEU A 154 0.66 1.44 -8.57
C LEU A 154 1.49 0.20 -8.87
N ILE A 155 1.22 -0.87 -8.15
CA ILE A 155 1.70 -2.20 -8.53
C ILE A 155 0.77 -2.71 -9.63
N GLY A 156 1.33 -3.04 -10.80
CA GLY A 156 0.53 -3.51 -11.94
C GLY A 156 -0.11 -4.88 -11.70
N PRO A 157 -1.20 -5.22 -12.43
CA PRO A 157 -1.97 -6.44 -12.18
C PRO A 157 -1.13 -7.71 -12.37
N ILE A 158 -0.25 -7.76 -13.36
CA ILE A 158 0.63 -8.92 -13.58
C ILE A 158 1.57 -9.13 -12.38
N THR A 159 2.20 -8.06 -11.87
CA THR A 159 3.09 -8.15 -10.71
C THR A 159 2.31 -8.57 -9.47
N PHE A 160 1.13 -8.01 -9.24
CA PHE A 160 0.27 -8.38 -8.13
C PHE A 160 -0.05 -9.87 -8.16
N LEU A 161 -0.53 -10.40 -9.29
CA LEU A 161 -0.90 -11.81 -9.43
C LEU A 161 0.31 -12.74 -9.39
N ALA A 162 1.42 -12.39 -10.06
CA ALA A 162 2.63 -13.22 -10.07
C ALA A 162 3.29 -13.36 -8.70
N LEU A 163 3.10 -12.38 -7.82
CA LEU A 163 3.60 -12.40 -6.44
C LEU A 163 2.54 -12.85 -5.41
N SER A 164 1.36 -13.26 -5.86
CA SER A 164 0.31 -13.85 -5.04
C SER A 164 0.51 -15.36 -4.88
N LYS A 165 -0.12 -15.93 -3.85
CA LYS A 165 -0.27 -17.38 -3.67
C LYS A 165 -1.74 -17.75 -3.71
N THR A 166 -2.06 -18.90 -4.30
CA THR A 166 -3.41 -19.44 -4.25
C THR A 166 -3.55 -20.44 -3.12
N THR A 167 -4.70 -20.42 -2.45
CA THR A 167 -5.00 -21.29 -1.30
C THR A 167 -5.64 -22.63 -1.71
N ASP A 168 -6.03 -22.78 -2.99
CA ASP A 168 -6.76 -23.92 -3.54
C ASP A 168 -6.06 -24.57 -4.74
N GLY A 169 -4.80 -24.21 -5.01
CA GLY A 169 -4.03 -24.73 -6.13
C GLY A 169 -4.42 -24.20 -7.50
N SER A 170 -5.31 -23.20 -7.58
CA SER A 170 -5.61 -22.50 -8.83
C SER A 170 -4.41 -21.69 -9.32
N ASN A 171 -4.42 -21.20 -10.56
CA ASN A 171 -3.37 -20.31 -11.06
C ASN A 171 -3.79 -18.85 -10.84
N ALA A 172 -2.99 -18.09 -10.10
CA ALA A 172 -3.28 -16.68 -9.82
C ALA A 172 -3.43 -15.83 -11.10
N LEU A 173 -2.70 -16.15 -12.18
CA LEU A 173 -2.79 -15.43 -13.46
C LEU A 173 -4.13 -15.63 -14.19
N ASP A 174 -4.93 -16.64 -13.84
CA ASP A 174 -6.27 -16.82 -14.40
C ASP A 174 -7.22 -15.67 -14.03
N HIS A 175 -6.85 -14.87 -13.02
CA HIS A 175 -7.59 -13.69 -12.59
C HIS A 175 -7.20 -12.38 -13.33
N LEU A 176 -6.32 -12.46 -14.35
CA LEU A 176 -5.76 -11.24 -14.97
C LEU A 176 -6.84 -10.34 -15.57
N ASP A 177 -7.81 -10.88 -16.28
CA ASP A 177 -8.89 -10.11 -16.89
C ASP A 177 -9.79 -9.46 -15.85
N ALA A 178 -10.15 -10.20 -14.80
CA ALA A 178 -10.98 -9.70 -13.72
C ALA A 178 -10.29 -8.56 -12.97
N LEU A 179 -9.02 -8.74 -12.61
CA LEU A 179 -8.26 -7.70 -11.92
C LEU A 179 -8.01 -6.48 -12.83
N SER A 180 -7.65 -6.70 -14.11
CA SER A 180 -7.42 -5.61 -15.07
C SER A 180 -8.68 -4.76 -15.27
N SER A 181 -9.86 -5.37 -15.22
CA SER A 181 -11.14 -4.63 -15.29
C SER A 181 -11.32 -3.67 -14.11
N GLU A 182 -10.79 -3.98 -12.93
CA GLU A 182 -10.79 -3.05 -11.79
C GLU A 182 -9.77 -1.90 -11.97
N TYR A 183 -8.61 -2.18 -12.58
CA TYR A 183 -7.64 -1.13 -12.89
C TYR A 183 -8.17 -0.12 -13.91
N VAL A 184 -9.01 -0.55 -14.86
CA VAL A 184 -9.64 0.36 -15.84
C VAL A 184 -10.62 1.34 -15.18
N LYS A 185 -11.20 1.00 -14.03
CA LYS A 185 -12.09 1.88 -13.28
C LYS A 185 -11.36 2.95 -12.48
N LEU A 186 -10.07 2.77 -12.25
CA LEU A 186 -9.19 3.69 -11.51
C LEU A 186 -8.70 4.83 -12.39
#